data_b05c3ec4b7a9b7db40a33d70b4b1d1c4
#
_entry.id   b05c3ec4b7a9b7db40a33d70b4b1d1c4
#
_cell.length_a   1.000
_cell.length_b   1.000
_cell.length_c   1.000
_cell.angle_alpha   90.00
_cell.angle_beta   90.00
_cell.angle_gamma   90.00
#
_symmetry.space_group_name_H-M   'P 1'
#
loop_
_entity.id
_entity.type
_entity.pdbx_description
1 polymer ?
#
loop_
_entity_poly.entity_id
_entity_poly.type
_entity_poly.pdbx_seq_one_letter_code
_entity_poly.pdbx_strand_id
1 'polypeptide(L)'
;VSTSTEESWTSVFGREIKQIADEREDIVGITGAMLIPVGLREFAQAHPNRVIDVGIAEQHAVAMSAGLAYGGMHPVVALYATFLNRGFDQLLMDVALHKAGVTLVLDRSGITGPDGASHHGMWDLSLLQFIPGLNLAAPRDAATLREALREAVAIDDAPTVVRYPKGSVGEDIAALERRSDGVDVLTRTGR
;
A
#
# COMPACT_ATOMS: atom_id res chain seq x y z
N VAL A 1 24.49 -11.67 12.67
CA VAL A 1 23.07 -11.37 12.46
C VAL A 1 22.74 -10.30 13.47
N SER A 2 22.70 -9.03 13.03
CA SER A 2 22.25 -7.92 13.85
C SER A 2 20.74 -8.07 14.04
N THR A 3 20.30 -8.43 15.22
CA THR A 3 18.91 -8.32 15.64
C THR A 3 18.66 -6.86 15.96
N SER A 4 18.38 -6.03 14.93
CA SER A 4 17.80 -4.72 15.20
C SER A 4 16.42 -4.93 15.79
N THR A 5 16.18 -4.39 16.97
CA THR A 5 14.88 -4.36 17.63
C THR A 5 13.93 -3.34 16.97
N GLU A 6 14.34 -2.74 15.88
CA GLU A 6 13.59 -1.74 15.15
C GLU A 6 12.54 -2.42 14.26
N GLU A 7 11.32 -1.94 14.38
CA GLU A 7 10.19 -2.38 13.59
C GLU A 7 10.37 -1.99 12.11
N SER A 8 9.99 -2.90 11.18
CA SER A 8 10.02 -2.59 9.74
C SER A 8 8.69 -2.00 9.26
N TRP A 9 8.74 -1.21 8.18
CA TRP A 9 7.56 -0.71 7.49
C TRP A 9 6.58 -1.84 7.13
N THR A 10 7.09 -2.93 6.57
CA THR A 10 6.31 -4.13 6.21
C THR A 10 5.61 -4.75 7.43
N SER A 11 6.26 -4.74 8.61
CA SER A 11 5.66 -5.29 9.85
C SER A 11 4.54 -4.37 10.37
N VAL A 12 4.71 -3.05 10.29
CA VAL A 12 3.65 -2.09 10.64
C VAL A 12 2.43 -2.30 9.76
N PHE A 13 2.64 -2.36 8.44
CA PHE A 13 1.56 -2.64 7.49
C PHE A 13 0.87 -3.96 7.79
N GLY A 14 1.64 -5.05 7.97
CA GLY A 14 1.08 -6.39 8.16
C GLY A 14 0.17 -6.50 9.38
N ARG A 15 0.55 -5.87 10.49
CA ARG A 15 -0.31 -5.82 11.69
C ARG A 15 -1.54 -4.96 11.49
N GLU A 16 -1.38 -3.79 10.87
CA GLU A 16 -2.49 -2.87 10.66
C GLU A 16 -3.53 -3.44 9.70
N ILE A 17 -3.12 -4.03 8.57
CA ILE A 17 -4.07 -4.63 7.64
C ILE A 17 -4.80 -5.84 8.23
N LYS A 18 -4.13 -6.62 9.07
CA LYS A 18 -4.77 -7.71 9.81
C LYS A 18 -5.82 -7.15 10.78
N GLN A 19 -5.51 -6.07 11.51
CA GLN A 19 -6.46 -5.42 12.41
C GLN A 19 -7.66 -4.85 11.66
N ILE A 20 -7.45 -4.17 10.56
CA ILE A 20 -8.54 -3.66 9.69
C ILE A 20 -9.41 -4.81 9.20
N ALA A 21 -8.81 -5.94 8.80
CA ALA A 21 -9.54 -7.12 8.35
C ALA A 21 -10.33 -7.82 9.48
N ASP A 22 -9.91 -7.69 10.73
CA ASP A 22 -10.69 -8.15 11.90
C ASP A 22 -11.94 -7.27 12.12
N GLU A 23 -11.86 -5.97 11.78
CA GLU A 23 -12.93 -4.98 11.94
C GLU A 23 -13.89 -4.96 10.72
N ARG A 24 -13.41 -5.34 9.51
CA ARG A 24 -14.12 -5.25 8.22
C ARG A 24 -14.06 -6.56 7.46
N GLU A 25 -15.22 -7.17 7.22
CA GLU A 25 -15.32 -8.46 6.51
C GLU A 25 -15.10 -8.35 4.99
N ASP A 26 -15.27 -7.16 4.43
CA ASP A 26 -15.13 -6.85 3.00
C ASP A 26 -13.67 -6.71 2.55
N ILE A 27 -12.71 -6.59 3.46
CA ILE A 27 -11.28 -6.48 3.14
C ILE A 27 -10.75 -7.81 2.59
N VAL A 28 -10.14 -7.74 1.39
CA VAL A 28 -9.48 -8.87 0.72
C VAL A 28 -8.04 -8.50 0.39
N GLY A 29 -7.07 -9.26 0.90
CA GLY A 29 -5.65 -9.10 0.59
C GLY A 29 -5.28 -9.82 -0.71
N ILE A 30 -4.54 -9.15 -1.60
CA ILE A 30 -4.07 -9.73 -2.85
C ILE A 30 -2.58 -9.48 -3.01
N THR A 31 -1.83 -10.48 -3.48
CA THR A 31 -0.41 -10.32 -3.80
C THR A 31 0.02 -11.20 -4.98
N GLY A 32 1.19 -10.92 -5.53
CA GLY A 32 1.78 -11.66 -6.64
C GLY A 32 3.02 -12.45 -6.23
N ALA A 33 2.87 -13.65 -5.66
CA ALA A 33 3.95 -14.52 -5.15
C ALA A 33 4.80 -13.89 -4.04
N MET A 34 4.23 -12.94 -3.26
CA MET A 34 4.98 -12.17 -2.26
C MET A 34 4.30 -12.13 -0.88
N LEU A 35 3.48 -13.12 -0.54
CA LEU A 35 2.68 -13.15 0.70
C LEU A 35 3.45 -12.74 1.96
N ILE A 36 4.65 -13.30 2.14
CA ILE A 36 5.50 -13.02 3.31
C ILE A 36 6.23 -11.68 3.19
N PRO A 37 6.95 -11.42 2.09
CA PRO A 37 7.75 -10.22 1.98
C PRO A 37 6.96 -8.91 1.89
N VAL A 38 5.66 -8.95 1.57
CA VAL A 38 4.79 -7.76 1.65
C VAL A 38 3.94 -7.68 2.92
N GLY A 39 4.14 -8.59 3.90
CA GLY A 39 3.49 -8.49 5.21
C GLY A 39 2.08 -9.07 5.33
N LEU A 40 1.57 -9.81 4.33
CA LEU A 40 0.21 -10.37 4.38
C LEU A 40 0.10 -11.71 5.15
N ARG A 41 1.19 -12.23 5.73
CA ARG A 41 1.20 -13.55 6.42
C ARG A 41 0.18 -13.63 7.55
N GLU A 42 0.18 -12.66 8.46
CA GLU A 42 -0.69 -12.69 9.63
C GLU A 42 -2.17 -12.56 9.25
N PHE A 43 -2.45 -11.74 8.25
CA PHE A 43 -3.79 -11.64 7.67
C PHE A 43 -4.23 -12.98 7.06
N ALA A 44 -3.38 -13.62 6.25
CA ALA A 44 -3.69 -14.91 5.65
C ALA A 44 -3.90 -16.04 6.68
N GLN A 45 -3.16 -16.02 7.80
CA GLN A 45 -3.33 -16.98 8.89
C GLN A 45 -4.66 -16.76 9.65
N ALA A 46 -5.05 -15.52 9.89
CA ALA A 46 -6.30 -15.19 10.58
C ALA A 46 -7.54 -15.39 9.69
N HIS A 47 -7.42 -15.04 8.40
CA HIS A 47 -8.54 -15.04 7.45
C HIS A 47 -8.14 -15.70 6.12
N PRO A 48 -7.90 -17.01 6.07
CA PRO A 48 -7.31 -17.70 4.90
C PRO A 48 -8.15 -17.58 3.62
N ASN A 49 -9.46 -17.39 3.74
CA ASN A 49 -10.36 -17.24 2.59
C ASN A 49 -10.42 -15.82 2.04
N ARG A 50 -9.72 -14.87 2.66
CA ARG A 50 -9.71 -13.45 2.28
C ARG A 50 -8.33 -12.95 1.84
N VAL A 51 -7.38 -13.86 1.64
CA VAL A 51 -6.07 -13.52 1.08
C VAL A 51 -5.79 -14.40 -0.13
N ILE A 52 -5.48 -13.77 -1.26
CA ILE A 52 -5.29 -14.42 -2.56
C ILE A 52 -3.88 -14.12 -3.06
N ASP A 53 -3.12 -15.17 -3.33
CA ASP A 53 -1.83 -15.08 -4.02
C ASP A 53 -2.04 -15.54 -5.47
N VAL A 54 -1.88 -14.61 -6.40
CA VAL A 54 -2.11 -14.86 -7.84
C VAL A 54 -0.88 -15.42 -8.56
N GLY A 55 0.20 -15.68 -7.83
CA GLY A 55 1.49 -15.98 -8.46
C GLY A 55 2.13 -14.71 -9.06
N ILE A 56 3.12 -14.88 -9.94
CA ILE A 56 3.78 -13.74 -10.61
C ILE A 56 2.88 -13.25 -11.75
N ALA A 57 1.80 -12.57 -11.39
CA ALA A 57 0.75 -12.10 -12.31
C ALA A 57 0.12 -10.79 -11.82
N GLU A 58 0.91 -9.72 -11.77
CA GLU A 58 0.50 -8.42 -11.24
C GLU A 58 -0.69 -7.83 -12.02
N GLN A 59 -0.74 -8.04 -13.34
CA GLN A 59 -1.88 -7.63 -14.17
C GLN A 59 -3.17 -8.28 -13.67
N HIS A 60 -3.10 -9.59 -13.39
CA HIS A 60 -4.26 -10.33 -12.88
C HIS A 60 -4.64 -9.86 -11.48
N ALA A 61 -3.67 -9.57 -10.60
CA ALA A 61 -3.94 -9.04 -9.27
C ALA A 61 -4.76 -7.74 -9.34
N VAL A 62 -4.40 -6.82 -10.22
CA VAL A 62 -5.09 -5.53 -10.37
C VAL A 62 -6.44 -5.70 -11.06
N ALA A 63 -6.52 -6.46 -12.17
CA ALA A 63 -7.81 -6.69 -12.86
C ALA A 63 -8.82 -7.42 -11.95
N MET A 64 -8.37 -8.45 -11.21
CA MET A 64 -9.20 -9.17 -10.24
C MET A 64 -9.68 -8.25 -9.12
N SER A 65 -8.82 -7.35 -8.63
CA SER A 65 -9.21 -6.39 -7.59
C SER A 65 -10.37 -5.49 -8.04
N ALA A 66 -10.36 -5.02 -9.29
CA ALA A 66 -11.49 -4.26 -9.84
C ALA A 66 -12.78 -5.09 -9.80
N GLY A 67 -12.74 -6.36 -10.22
CA GLY A 67 -13.90 -7.26 -10.18
C GLY A 67 -14.42 -7.49 -8.75
N LEU A 68 -13.55 -7.65 -7.77
CA LEU A 68 -13.93 -7.79 -6.37
C LEU A 68 -14.56 -6.51 -5.81
N ALA A 69 -14.01 -5.34 -6.18
CA ALA A 69 -14.60 -4.05 -5.79
C ALA A 69 -16.01 -3.87 -6.36
N TYR A 70 -16.25 -4.27 -7.60
CA TYR A 70 -17.61 -4.28 -8.19
C TYR A 70 -18.56 -5.25 -7.48
N GLY A 71 -18.01 -6.31 -6.88
CA GLY A 71 -18.75 -7.26 -6.04
C GLY A 71 -19.01 -6.78 -4.62
N GLY A 72 -18.61 -5.55 -4.25
CA GLY A 72 -18.83 -4.96 -2.93
C GLY A 72 -17.75 -5.31 -1.90
N MET A 73 -16.59 -5.84 -2.34
CA MET A 73 -15.42 -6.02 -1.49
C MET A 73 -14.50 -4.81 -1.57
N HIS A 74 -13.60 -4.66 -0.61
CA HIS A 74 -12.52 -3.68 -0.67
C HIS A 74 -11.15 -4.38 -0.77
N PRO A 75 -10.62 -4.56 -2.00
CA PRO A 75 -9.34 -5.22 -2.20
C PRO A 75 -8.15 -4.34 -1.79
N VAL A 76 -7.18 -4.96 -1.12
CA VAL A 76 -5.87 -4.38 -0.79
C VAL A 76 -4.79 -5.17 -1.53
N VAL A 77 -4.25 -4.60 -2.59
CA VAL A 77 -3.23 -5.23 -3.46
C VAL A 77 -1.84 -4.83 -2.96
N ALA A 78 -1.13 -5.74 -2.31
CA ALA A 78 0.20 -5.51 -1.78
C ALA A 78 1.28 -6.07 -2.70
N LEU A 79 2.11 -5.18 -3.25
CA LEU A 79 3.17 -5.48 -4.20
C LEU A 79 4.45 -4.70 -3.85
N TYR A 80 5.57 -5.09 -4.42
CA TYR A 80 6.72 -4.18 -4.48
C TYR A 80 6.44 -3.07 -5.48
N ALA A 81 6.84 -1.85 -5.16
CA ALA A 81 6.54 -0.66 -5.96
C ALA A 81 6.98 -0.80 -7.44
N THR A 82 8.14 -1.43 -7.68
CA THR A 82 8.63 -1.66 -9.05
C THR A 82 7.71 -2.60 -9.85
N PHE A 83 7.02 -3.53 -9.22
CA PHE A 83 6.20 -4.53 -9.92
C PHE A 83 4.81 -4.00 -10.31
N LEU A 84 4.36 -2.89 -9.73
CA LEU A 84 3.15 -2.21 -10.20
C LEU A 84 3.23 -1.80 -11.68
N ASN A 85 4.44 -1.58 -12.20
CA ASN A 85 4.65 -1.26 -13.61
C ASN A 85 3.95 -2.25 -14.56
N ARG A 86 3.84 -3.53 -14.17
CA ARG A 86 3.19 -4.57 -14.95
C ARG A 86 1.66 -4.46 -14.94
N GLY A 87 1.09 -3.91 -13.89
CA GLY A 87 -0.37 -3.75 -13.72
C GLY A 87 -0.86 -2.32 -14.00
N PHE A 88 -0.04 -1.46 -14.61
CA PHE A 88 -0.38 -0.07 -14.83
C PHE A 88 -1.62 0.12 -15.70
N ASP A 89 -1.71 -0.60 -16.81
CA ASP A 89 -2.86 -0.52 -17.73
C ASP A 89 -4.16 -0.93 -17.02
N GLN A 90 -4.12 -2.02 -16.25
CA GLN A 90 -5.27 -2.49 -15.47
C GLN A 90 -5.67 -1.50 -14.38
N LEU A 91 -4.69 -0.84 -13.74
CA LEU A 91 -4.98 0.20 -12.76
C LEU A 91 -5.70 1.39 -13.40
N LEU A 92 -5.26 1.82 -14.59
CA LEU A 92 -5.88 2.91 -15.33
C LEU A 92 -7.26 2.52 -15.86
N MET A 93 -7.34 1.39 -16.58
CA MET A 93 -8.52 1.02 -17.37
C MET A 93 -9.58 0.29 -16.55
N ASP A 94 -9.18 -0.62 -15.66
CA ASP A 94 -10.14 -1.45 -14.93
C ASP A 94 -10.52 -0.84 -13.57
N VAL A 95 -9.58 -0.15 -12.91
CA VAL A 95 -9.82 0.42 -11.57
C VAL A 95 -10.23 1.89 -11.66
N ALA A 96 -9.34 2.76 -12.16
CA ALA A 96 -9.53 4.21 -12.07
C ALA A 96 -10.67 4.71 -12.96
N LEU A 97 -10.72 4.28 -14.23
CA LEU A 97 -11.76 4.68 -15.16
C LEU A 97 -13.17 4.34 -14.66
N HIS A 98 -13.29 3.24 -13.93
CA HIS A 98 -14.55 2.75 -13.36
C HIS A 98 -14.77 3.17 -11.91
N LYS A 99 -13.87 3.95 -11.32
CA LYS A 99 -13.94 4.42 -9.93
C LYS A 99 -14.07 3.27 -8.93
N ALA A 100 -13.35 2.18 -9.15
CA ALA A 100 -13.34 1.06 -8.22
C ALA A 100 -12.54 1.40 -6.96
N GLY A 101 -13.09 1.13 -5.79
CA GLY A 101 -12.43 1.27 -4.50
C GLY A 101 -11.39 0.18 -4.30
N VAL A 102 -10.16 0.43 -4.71
CA VAL A 102 -9.03 -0.49 -4.59
C VAL A 102 -7.86 0.23 -3.93
N THR A 103 -7.31 -0.36 -2.87
CA THR A 103 -6.10 0.13 -2.21
C THR A 103 -4.88 -0.64 -2.69
N LEU A 104 -3.88 0.06 -3.25
CA LEU A 104 -2.58 -0.52 -3.55
C LEU A 104 -1.59 -0.17 -2.44
N VAL A 105 -0.88 -1.16 -1.95
CA VAL A 105 0.19 -0.99 -0.97
C VAL A 105 1.52 -1.33 -1.63
N LEU A 106 2.37 -0.32 -1.78
CA LEU A 106 3.62 -0.40 -2.51
C LEU A 106 4.80 -0.43 -1.53
N ASP A 107 5.22 -1.64 -1.20
CA ASP A 107 6.44 -1.87 -0.42
C ASP A 107 7.68 -1.63 -1.28
N ARG A 108 8.81 -1.26 -0.70
CA ARG A 108 10.09 -1.00 -1.37
C ARG A 108 10.03 0.16 -2.38
N SER A 109 9.28 1.19 -2.06
CA SER A 109 9.33 2.44 -2.81
C SER A 109 10.69 3.13 -2.64
N GLY A 110 11.25 3.64 -3.74
CA GLY A 110 12.59 4.23 -3.74
C GLY A 110 13.72 3.22 -3.96
N ILE A 111 14.91 3.56 -3.51
CA ILE A 111 16.12 2.75 -3.69
C ILE A 111 16.17 1.65 -2.63
N THR A 112 16.34 0.40 -3.05
CA THR A 112 16.30 -0.79 -2.18
C THR A 112 17.67 -1.37 -1.84
N GLY A 113 18.76 -0.72 -2.29
CA GLY A 113 20.14 -1.13 -2.01
C GLY A 113 20.48 -2.48 -2.66
N PRO A 114 20.84 -3.52 -1.86
CA PRO A 114 21.36 -4.78 -2.39
C PRO A 114 20.38 -5.60 -3.23
N ASP A 115 19.09 -5.26 -3.23
CA ASP A 115 18.10 -5.94 -4.08
C ASP A 115 18.32 -5.67 -5.58
N GLY A 116 19.09 -4.65 -5.91
CA GLY A 116 19.49 -4.30 -7.27
C GLY A 116 18.48 -3.43 -8.01
N ALA A 117 18.90 -2.95 -9.19
CA ALA A 117 18.17 -1.95 -9.97
C ALA A 117 16.75 -2.38 -10.38
N SER A 118 16.51 -3.68 -10.61
CA SER A 118 15.19 -4.20 -10.96
C SER A 118 14.18 -4.12 -9.84
N HIS A 119 14.63 -3.94 -8.59
CA HIS A 119 13.79 -3.86 -7.40
C HIS A 119 13.63 -2.43 -6.87
N HIS A 120 14.31 -1.45 -7.46
CA HIS A 120 14.13 -0.04 -7.08
C HIS A 120 12.75 0.47 -7.50
N GLY A 121 11.94 0.89 -6.52
CA GLY A 121 10.62 1.45 -6.74
C GLY A 121 10.69 2.93 -7.13
N MET A 122 11.25 3.25 -8.30
CA MET A 122 11.52 4.61 -8.76
C MET A 122 10.48 5.12 -9.76
N TRP A 123 9.72 4.23 -10.39
CA TRP A 123 8.82 4.55 -11.49
C TRP A 123 7.40 4.88 -11.05
N ASP A 124 7.00 4.39 -9.89
CA ASP A 124 5.64 4.46 -9.37
C ASP A 124 5.09 5.89 -9.34
N LEU A 125 5.82 6.86 -8.78
CA LEU A 125 5.34 8.25 -8.73
C LEU A 125 5.07 8.84 -10.11
N SER A 126 5.92 8.55 -11.09
CA SER A 126 5.74 9.06 -12.46
C SER A 126 4.53 8.43 -13.14
N LEU A 127 4.34 7.12 -12.97
CA LEU A 127 3.21 6.38 -13.56
C LEU A 127 1.89 6.76 -12.90
N LEU A 128 1.87 6.87 -11.57
CA LEU A 128 0.65 7.17 -10.82
C LEU A 128 0.08 8.56 -11.09
N GLN A 129 0.88 9.50 -11.58
CA GLN A 129 0.41 10.83 -11.98
C GLN A 129 -0.59 10.79 -13.15
N PHE A 130 -0.57 9.73 -13.96
CA PHE A 130 -1.50 9.57 -15.08
C PHE A 130 -2.84 8.93 -14.68
N ILE A 131 -2.98 8.47 -13.43
CA ILE A 131 -4.17 7.76 -12.97
C ILE A 131 -5.22 8.77 -12.47
N PRO A 132 -6.38 8.90 -13.14
CA PRO A 132 -7.41 9.85 -12.74
C PRO A 132 -8.01 9.52 -11.37
N GLY A 133 -8.17 10.53 -10.53
CA GLY A 133 -8.82 10.40 -9.23
C GLY A 133 -8.05 9.61 -8.18
N LEU A 134 -6.81 9.21 -8.46
CA LEU A 134 -5.98 8.46 -7.53
C LEU A 134 -5.59 9.32 -6.32
N ASN A 135 -5.74 8.74 -5.13
CA ASN A 135 -5.23 9.30 -3.88
C ASN A 135 -3.94 8.59 -3.49
N LEU A 136 -2.88 9.35 -3.19
CA LEU A 136 -1.57 8.80 -2.87
C LEU A 136 -1.09 9.30 -1.51
N ALA A 137 -0.67 8.37 -0.66
CA ALA A 137 -0.03 8.64 0.62
C ALA A 137 1.40 8.08 0.66
N ALA A 138 2.31 8.87 1.21
CA ALA A 138 3.69 8.49 1.51
C ALA A 138 3.95 8.79 3.00
N PRO A 139 3.61 7.87 3.91
CA PRO A 139 3.74 8.07 5.34
C PRO A 139 5.21 8.25 5.75
N ARG A 140 5.45 9.04 6.80
CA ARG A 140 6.79 9.34 7.34
C ARG A 140 7.22 8.44 8.50
N ASP A 141 6.25 7.84 9.18
CA ASP A 141 6.45 7.04 10.40
C ASP A 141 5.33 5.99 10.57
N ALA A 142 5.40 5.18 11.62
CA ALA A 142 4.45 4.11 11.86
C ALA A 142 3.03 4.63 12.12
N ALA A 143 2.91 5.74 12.86
CA ALA A 143 1.60 6.33 13.16
C ALA A 143 0.90 6.79 11.88
N THR A 144 1.61 7.54 11.03
CA THR A 144 1.06 8.03 9.76
C THR A 144 0.83 6.92 8.73
N LEU A 145 1.57 5.80 8.77
CA LEU A 145 1.27 4.63 7.93
C LEU A 145 -0.08 4.02 8.32
N ARG A 146 -0.35 3.84 9.62
CA ARG A 146 -1.63 3.30 10.10
C ARG A 146 -2.80 4.21 9.72
N GLU A 147 -2.65 5.53 9.92
CA GLU A 147 -3.65 6.53 9.51
C GLU A 147 -3.92 6.45 8.01
N ALA A 148 -2.87 6.55 7.19
CA ALA A 148 -2.98 6.53 5.74
C ALA A 148 -3.63 5.25 5.20
N LEU A 149 -3.35 4.09 5.82
CA LEU A 149 -3.98 2.84 5.42
C LEU A 149 -5.48 2.82 5.75
N ARG A 150 -5.87 3.30 6.94
CA ARG A 150 -7.29 3.41 7.32
C ARG A 150 -8.05 4.41 6.46
N GLU A 151 -7.44 5.55 6.14
CA GLU A 151 -8.01 6.53 5.22
C GLU A 151 -8.17 5.94 3.81
N ALA A 152 -7.15 5.21 3.33
CA ALA A 152 -7.17 4.60 2.01
C ALA A 152 -8.29 3.56 1.85
N VAL A 153 -8.45 2.65 2.82
CA VAL A 153 -9.50 1.61 2.76
C VAL A 153 -10.90 2.14 3.03
N ALA A 154 -11.05 3.40 3.41
CA ALA A 154 -12.35 4.06 3.56
C ALA A 154 -12.85 4.71 2.26
N ILE A 155 -12.05 4.72 1.20
CA ILE A 155 -12.39 5.31 -0.11
C ILE A 155 -12.86 4.19 -1.04
N ASP A 156 -14.15 4.13 -1.32
CA ASP A 156 -14.77 3.06 -2.10
C ASP A 156 -15.07 3.42 -3.56
N ASP A 157 -14.77 4.66 -3.98
CA ASP A 157 -15.08 5.20 -5.31
C ASP A 157 -13.87 5.73 -6.08
N ALA A 158 -12.67 5.38 -5.63
CA ALA A 158 -11.42 5.76 -6.28
C ALA A 158 -10.26 4.83 -5.91
N PRO A 159 -9.23 4.69 -6.78
CA PRO A 159 -8.00 4.02 -6.39
C PRO A 159 -7.23 4.82 -5.34
N THR A 160 -6.67 4.10 -4.38
CA THR A 160 -5.79 4.66 -3.35
C THR A 160 -4.44 3.94 -3.37
N VAL A 161 -3.38 4.66 -3.03
CA VAL A 161 -2.02 4.12 -2.94
C VAL A 161 -1.39 4.55 -1.62
N VAL A 162 -0.87 3.58 -0.88
CA VAL A 162 0.01 3.81 0.27
C VAL A 162 1.38 3.25 -0.07
N ARG A 163 2.41 4.10 -0.10
CA ARG A 163 3.77 3.71 -0.48
C ARG A 163 4.78 3.99 0.63
N TYR A 164 5.69 3.05 0.87
CA TYR A 164 6.74 3.19 1.87
C TYR A 164 8.06 2.49 1.45
N PRO A 165 9.20 2.93 2.01
CA PRO A 165 10.49 2.37 1.65
C PRO A 165 10.75 1.01 2.30
N LYS A 166 11.81 0.32 1.86
CA LYS A 166 12.38 -0.85 2.53
C LYS A 166 13.10 -0.43 3.81
N GLY A 167 13.03 -1.25 4.84
CA GLY A 167 13.84 -1.10 6.06
C GLY A 167 13.02 -0.83 7.30
N SER A 168 13.70 -0.33 8.32
CA SER A 168 13.10 0.02 9.60
C SER A 168 12.32 1.32 9.51
N VAL A 169 11.20 1.38 10.22
CA VAL A 169 10.50 2.62 10.45
C VAL A 169 11.21 3.39 11.58
N GLY A 170 11.37 4.70 11.41
CA GLY A 170 11.94 5.55 12.44
C GLY A 170 10.97 5.80 13.60
N GLU A 171 11.40 6.65 14.55
CA GLU A 171 10.52 7.12 15.61
C GLU A 171 9.34 7.92 15.07
N ASP A 172 8.20 7.84 15.73
CA ASP A 172 7.03 8.63 15.38
C ASP A 172 7.33 10.13 15.57
N ILE A 173 7.07 10.93 14.53
CA ILE A 173 7.31 12.37 14.51
C ILE A 173 5.97 13.09 14.56
N ALA A 174 5.63 13.66 15.72
CA ALA A 174 4.41 14.43 15.87
C ALA A 174 4.41 15.67 14.97
N ALA A 175 3.33 15.90 14.24
CA ALA A 175 3.13 17.12 13.49
C ALA A 175 2.84 18.28 14.45
N LEU A 176 3.41 19.46 14.18
CA LEU A 176 3.04 20.71 14.85
C LEU A 176 1.65 21.18 14.42
N GLU A 177 1.28 20.88 13.19
CA GLU A 177 0.01 21.23 12.59
C GLU A 177 -0.25 20.29 11.40
N ARG A 178 -1.50 19.82 11.24
CA ARG A 178 -1.97 19.21 10.00
C ARG A 178 -2.82 20.22 9.25
N ARG A 179 -2.40 20.57 8.05
CA ARG A 179 -3.11 21.52 7.19
C ARG A 179 -4.29 20.83 6.50
N SER A 180 -5.28 21.61 6.11
CA SER A 180 -6.48 21.13 5.42
C SER A 180 -6.21 20.49 4.04
N ASP A 181 -5.03 20.74 3.46
CA ASP A 181 -4.55 20.13 2.21
C ASP A 181 -3.83 18.78 2.42
N GLY A 182 -3.86 18.23 3.65
CA GLY A 182 -3.23 16.95 3.99
C GLY A 182 -1.72 17.03 4.25
N VAL A 183 -1.15 18.23 4.35
CA VAL A 183 0.28 18.45 4.64
C VAL A 183 0.51 18.59 6.14
N ASP A 184 1.44 17.82 6.68
CA ASP A 184 1.90 17.94 8.05
C ASP A 184 3.08 18.91 8.17
N VAL A 185 2.96 19.90 9.01
CA VAL A 185 4.05 20.82 9.36
C VAL A 185 4.83 20.23 10.52
N LEU A 186 6.08 19.82 10.31
CA LEU A 186 6.92 19.19 11.31
C LEU A 186 7.81 20.22 12.04
N THR A 187 8.25 21.26 11.34
CA THR A 187 9.11 22.30 11.90
C THR A 187 8.72 23.67 11.37
N ARG A 188 8.91 24.70 12.17
CA ARG A 188 8.82 26.09 11.72
C ARG A 188 10.15 26.77 11.97
N THR A 189 10.83 27.19 10.91
CA THR A 189 12.00 28.07 11.03
C THR A 189 11.50 29.50 11.01
N GLY A 190 11.77 30.24 12.09
CA GLY A 190 11.37 31.66 12.19
C GLY A 190 12.17 32.55 11.25
N ARG A 191 11.78 32.63 9.99
CA ARG A 191 12.17 33.68 9.06
C ARG A 191 10.91 34.23 8.37
#